data_f0e8803b85b98bbcf536a40021121f79
#
_entry.id   f0e8803b85b98bbcf536a40021121f79
#
_cell.length_a   1.000
_cell.length_b   1.000
_cell.length_c   1.000
_cell.angle_alpha   90.00
_cell.angle_beta   90.00
_cell.angle_gamma   90.00
#
_symmetry.space_group_name_H-M   'P 1'
#
loop_
_entity.id
_entity.type
_entity.pdbx_description
1 polymer ?
#
loop_
_entity_poly.entity_id
_entity_poly.type
_entity_poly.pdbx_seq_one_letter_code
_entity_poly.pdbx_strand_id
1 'polypeptide(L)'
;VVRDFTPSQHIVNGDTMWQISAEMAQIDYPEKFNVLQQRNNPTEIIQFSSISIPIVSAQEILYGDDDAYLTRYLTNRAVLVGDVNNINDMYSTPLNELMPGITIHAHTLHTILSESYTSISPTWLNWLIALIICFLFLFINIKVRDKWSHVGNMIMRVLQITLMFSLVFI
;
A
#
# COMPACT_ATOMS: atom_id res chain seq x y z
N VAL A 1 -3.00 6.40 -9.12
CA VAL A 1 -2.91 5.00 -8.64
C VAL A 1 -3.14 4.99 -7.15
N VAL A 2 -4.18 4.27 -6.68
CA VAL A 2 -4.44 4.10 -5.25
C VAL A 2 -3.46 3.08 -4.69
N ARG A 3 -2.67 3.47 -3.66
CA ARG A 3 -1.67 2.61 -3.02
C ARG A 3 -1.83 2.56 -1.50
N ASP A 4 -2.47 3.56 -0.94
CA ASP A 4 -2.57 3.76 0.50
C ASP A 4 -3.98 4.14 0.93
N PHE A 5 -4.24 4.07 2.20
CA PHE A 5 -5.47 4.52 2.82
C PHE A 5 -5.17 5.33 4.08
N THR A 6 -6.05 6.27 4.39
CA THR A 6 -6.02 7.02 5.63
C THR A 6 -6.96 6.33 6.62
N PRO A 7 -6.44 5.70 7.69
CA PRO A 7 -7.28 4.93 8.62
C PRO A 7 -8.33 5.78 9.32
N SER A 8 -7.99 7.02 9.66
CA SER A 8 -8.89 7.95 10.36
C SER A 8 -8.75 9.37 9.84
N GLN A 9 -9.83 10.14 9.96
CA GLN A 9 -9.84 11.58 9.74
C GLN A 9 -10.37 12.28 10.97
N HIS A 10 -9.68 13.35 11.42
CA HIS A 10 -10.19 14.23 12.47
C HIS A 10 -11.23 15.18 11.88
N ILE A 11 -12.42 15.20 12.48
CA ILE A 11 -13.47 16.15 12.13
C ILE A 11 -13.30 17.42 12.96
N VAL A 12 -13.86 18.53 12.48
CA VAL A 12 -13.77 19.87 13.07
C VAL A 12 -14.16 19.94 14.56
N ASN A 13 -14.96 18.99 15.05
CA ASN A 13 -15.42 18.93 16.44
C ASN A 13 -14.54 18.09 17.37
N GLY A 14 -13.39 17.59 16.89
CA GLY A 14 -12.51 16.73 17.69
C GLY A 14 -12.86 15.24 17.66
N ASP A 15 -13.95 14.87 17.00
CA ASP A 15 -14.29 13.47 16.79
C ASP A 15 -13.37 12.84 15.73
N THR A 16 -13.08 11.57 15.91
CA THR A 16 -12.31 10.80 14.93
C THR A 16 -13.26 9.93 14.11
N MET A 17 -13.24 10.12 12.78
CA MET A 17 -13.99 9.29 11.85
C MET A 17 -13.06 8.25 11.26
N TRP A 18 -13.42 6.99 11.37
CA TRP A 18 -12.65 5.90 10.81
C TRP A 18 -13.11 5.57 9.39
N GLN A 19 -12.18 5.15 8.56
CA GLN A 19 -12.50 4.60 7.25
C GLN A 19 -13.29 3.31 7.42
N ILE A 20 -14.25 3.01 6.51
CA ILE A 20 -15.19 1.89 6.63
C ILE A 20 -14.50 0.54 6.96
N SER A 21 -13.36 0.24 6.35
CA SER A 21 -12.63 -0.99 6.61
C SER A 21 -12.00 -1.03 8.01
N ALA A 22 -11.57 0.12 8.51
CA ALA A 22 -11.04 0.25 9.87
C ALA A 22 -12.16 0.16 10.90
N GLU A 23 -13.33 0.74 10.63
CA GLU A 23 -14.50 0.66 11.50
C GLU A 23 -15.06 -0.76 11.58
N MET A 24 -15.12 -1.49 10.47
CA MET A 24 -15.47 -2.91 10.47
C MET A 24 -14.48 -3.72 11.31
N ALA A 25 -13.19 -3.43 11.21
CA ALA A 25 -12.19 -4.10 12.03
C ALA A 25 -12.34 -3.75 13.51
N GLN A 26 -12.73 -2.52 13.87
CA GLN A 26 -13.00 -2.11 15.24
C GLN A 26 -14.16 -2.91 15.86
N ILE A 27 -15.22 -3.14 15.10
CA ILE A 27 -16.43 -3.82 15.58
C ILE A 27 -16.19 -5.34 15.72
N ASP A 28 -15.68 -5.97 14.67
CA ASP A 28 -15.64 -7.44 14.55
C ASP A 28 -14.29 -8.05 14.95
N TYR A 29 -13.20 -7.26 14.88
CA TYR A 29 -11.82 -7.72 15.10
C TYR A 29 -11.02 -6.71 15.94
N PRO A 30 -11.44 -6.39 17.18
CA PRO A 30 -10.86 -5.30 17.97
C PRO A 30 -9.36 -5.48 18.26
N GLU A 31 -8.87 -6.71 18.33
CA GLU A 31 -7.43 -6.98 18.48
C GLU A 31 -6.62 -6.51 17.27
N LYS A 32 -7.14 -6.70 16.05
CA LYS A 32 -6.50 -6.24 14.80
C LYS A 32 -6.57 -4.73 14.67
N PHE A 33 -7.69 -4.14 15.04
CA PHE A 33 -7.86 -2.70 15.08
C PHE A 33 -6.89 -2.03 16.06
N ASN A 34 -6.66 -2.62 17.24
CA ASN A 34 -5.69 -2.12 18.20
C ASN A 34 -4.26 -2.08 17.62
N VAL A 35 -3.87 -3.09 16.83
CA VAL A 35 -2.57 -3.09 16.13
C VAL A 35 -2.49 -1.91 15.16
N LEU A 36 -3.53 -1.67 14.35
CA LEU A 36 -3.59 -0.52 13.44
C LEU A 36 -3.48 0.81 14.21
N GLN A 37 -4.20 0.95 15.32
CA GLN A 37 -4.20 2.15 16.14
C GLN A 37 -2.83 2.42 16.78
N GLN A 38 -2.15 1.38 17.26
CA GLN A 38 -0.82 1.50 17.87
C GLN A 38 0.25 1.96 16.87
N ARG A 39 0.07 1.69 15.57
CA ARG A 39 1.00 2.15 14.53
C ARG A 39 0.98 3.66 14.37
N ASN A 40 -0.17 4.31 14.66
CA ASN A 40 -0.35 5.77 14.63
C ASN A 40 0.19 6.45 13.35
N ASN A 41 0.11 5.74 12.24
CA ASN A 41 0.51 6.28 10.95
C ASN A 41 -0.65 7.06 10.33
N PRO A 42 -0.41 8.24 9.74
CA PRO A 42 -1.46 9.02 9.06
C PRO A 42 -1.99 8.30 7.82
N THR A 43 -1.16 7.49 7.18
CA THR A 43 -1.51 6.68 6.01
C THR A 43 -0.85 5.32 6.11
N GLU A 44 -1.56 4.28 5.66
CA GLU A 44 -1.05 2.92 5.58
C GLU A 44 -1.13 2.41 4.14
N ILE A 45 -0.16 1.59 3.74
CA ILE A 45 -0.12 1.01 2.40
C ILE A 45 -1.06 -0.17 2.33
N ILE A 46 -1.95 -0.17 1.31
CA ILE A 46 -2.83 -1.30 1.03
C ILE A 46 -1.99 -2.43 0.44
N GLN A 47 -2.04 -3.59 1.08
CA GLN A 47 -1.44 -4.80 0.53
C GLN A 47 -2.38 -5.40 -0.53
N PHE A 48 -2.22 -4.98 -1.77
CA PHE A 48 -2.90 -5.61 -2.88
C PHE A 48 -2.26 -6.98 -3.12
N SER A 49 -2.94 -8.02 -2.62
CA SER A 49 -2.52 -9.40 -2.83
C SER A 49 -3.29 -10.03 -3.98
N SER A 50 -2.72 -11.07 -4.57
CA SER A 50 -3.39 -11.91 -5.58
C SER A 50 -4.54 -12.75 -5.01
N ILE A 51 -5.00 -12.45 -3.79
CA ILE A 51 -6.15 -13.13 -3.18
C ILE A 51 -7.40 -12.77 -3.99
N SER A 52 -8.06 -13.79 -4.47
CA SER A 52 -9.38 -13.64 -5.07
C SER A 52 -10.40 -13.36 -3.97
N ILE A 53 -10.90 -12.13 -3.94
CA ILE A 53 -12.04 -11.76 -3.09
C ILE A 53 -13.28 -12.27 -3.81
N PRO A 54 -14.04 -13.21 -3.23
CA PRO A 54 -15.24 -13.72 -3.87
C PRO A 54 -16.31 -12.63 -3.99
N ILE A 55 -16.87 -12.48 -5.18
CA ILE A 55 -17.96 -11.57 -5.46
C ILE A 55 -19.20 -12.42 -5.70
N VAL A 56 -20.24 -12.15 -4.92
CA VAL A 56 -21.54 -12.81 -5.05
C VAL A 56 -22.57 -11.75 -5.45
N SER A 57 -23.40 -12.05 -6.47
CA SER A 57 -24.42 -11.16 -6.93
C SER A 57 -25.54 -11.03 -5.88
N ALA A 58 -26.05 -9.80 -5.67
CA ALA A 58 -27.21 -9.59 -4.80
C ALA A 58 -28.43 -10.39 -5.27
N GLN A 59 -28.59 -10.60 -6.59
CA GLN A 59 -29.65 -11.43 -7.15
C GLN A 59 -29.51 -12.90 -6.72
N GLU A 60 -28.30 -13.43 -6.68
CA GLU A 60 -28.03 -14.79 -6.24
C GLU A 60 -28.30 -14.96 -4.73
N ILE A 61 -28.02 -13.94 -3.93
CA ILE A 61 -28.32 -13.94 -2.49
C ILE A 61 -29.84 -13.89 -2.23
N LEU A 62 -30.58 -13.09 -3.02
CA LEU A 62 -32.01 -12.86 -2.77
C LEU A 62 -32.91 -13.94 -3.38
N TYR A 63 -32.52 -14.55 -4.49
CA TYR A 63 -33.35 -15.44 -5.28
C TYR A 63 -32.67 -16.78 -5.61
N GLY A 64 -31.45 -17.02 -5.14
CA GLY A 64 -30.76 -18.28 -5.34
C GLY A 64 -31.37 -19.38 -4.43
N ASP A 65 -31.49 -20.59 -4.99
CA ASP A 65 -32.04 -21.74 -4.28
C ASP A 65 -30.94 -22.58 -3.53
N ASP A 66 -29.67 -22.15 -3.61
CA ASP A 66 -28.54 -22.91 -3.03
C ASP A 66 -28.10 -22.32 -1.69
N ASP A 67 -28.80 -22.67 -0.63
CA ASP A 67 -28.46 -22.28 0.74
C ASP A 67 -27.07 -22.75 1.16
N ALA A 68 -26.60 -23.88 0.64
CA ALA A 68 -25.29 -24.41 0.99
C ALA A 68 -24.17 -23.55 0.38
N TYR A 69 -24.37 -23.05 -0.84
CA TYR A 69 -23.47 -22.11 -1.48
C TYR A 69 -23.40 -20.80 -0.70
N LEU A 70 -24.54 -20.19 -0.38
CA LEU A 70 -24.59 -18.94 0.37
C LEU A 70 -23.99 -19.08 1.77
N THR A 71 -24.29 -20.17 2.46
CA THR A 71 -23.70 -20.47 3.77
C THR A 71 -22.17 -20.52 3.68
N ARG A 72 -21.62 -21.17 2.68
CA ARG A 72 -20.15 -21.27 2.48
C ARG A 72 -19.48 -19.90 2.27
N TYR A 73 -20.15 -18.96 1.60
CA TYR A 73 -19.57 -17.67 1.26
C TYR A 73 -19.83 -16.56 2.28
N LEU A 74 -20.92 -16.66 3.04
CA LEU A 74 -21.37 -15.59 3.93
C LEU A 74 -21.15 -15.90 5.42
N THR A 75 -21.18 -17.17 5.83
CA THR A 75 -21.09 -17.52 7.26
C THR A 75 -19.72 -17.18 7.83
N ASN A 76 -19.72 -16.46 8.96
CA ASN A 76 -18.53 -16.03 9.69
C ASN A 76 -17.53 -15.21 8.84
N ARG A 77 -18.04 -14.38 7.92
CA ARG A 77 -17.23 -13.52 7.08
C ARG A 77 -17.70 -12.08 7.13
N ALA A 78 -16.77 -11.17 7.03
CA ALA A 78 -17.09 -9.78 6.75
C ALA A 78 -17.61 -9.65 5.32
N VAL A 79 -18.77 -9.01 5.14
CA VAL A 79 -19.44 -8.84 3.85
C VAL A 79 -19.51 -7.35 3.54
N LEU A 80 -18.94 -6.96 2.40
CA LEU A 80 -19.04 -5.62 1.85
C LEU A 80 -20.09 -5.61 0.74
N VAL A 81 -21.04 -4.69 0.81
CA VAL A 81 -22.10 -4.52 -0.20
C VAL A 81 -21.85 -3.25 -0.97
N GLY A 82 -21.78 -3.34 -2.31
CA GLY A 82 -21.56 -2.18 -3.16
C GLY A 82 -21.74 -2.50 -4.64
N ASP A 83 -21.71 -1.46 -5.47
CA ASP A 83 -21.81 -1.57 -6.91
C ASP A 83 -20.41 -1.72 -7.55
N VAL A 84 -20.16 -2.91 -8.11
CA VAL A 84 -18.89 -3.21 -8.79
C VAL A 84 -18.85 -2.74 -10.24
N ASN A 85 -19.96 -2.27 -10.79
CA ASN A 85 -20.08 -1.85 -12.19
C ASN A 85 -20.15 -0.32 -12.36
N ASN A 86 -20.11 0.43 -11.27
CA ASN A 86 -20.17 1.88 -11.33
C ASN A 86 -18.86 2.47 -11.88
N ILE A 87 -18.89 2.95 -13.11
CA ILE A 87 -17.73 3.53 -13.80
C ILE A 87 -17.14 4.74 -13.02
N ASN A 88 -18.00 5.48 -12.31
CA ASN A 88 -17.56 6.64 -11.53
C ASN A 88 -16.82 6.26 -10.22
N ASP A 89 -16.89 5.00 -9.83
CA ASP A 89 -16.21 4.46 -8.63
C ASP A 89 -15.11 3.46 -9.01
N MET A 90 -14.45 3.69 -10.14
CA MET A 90 -13.33 2.88 -10.61
C MET A 90 -12.00 3.62 -10.39
N TYR A 91 -11.04 2.93 -9.81
CA TYR A 91 -9.73 3.50 -9.46
C TYR A 91 -8.60 2.68 -10.05
N SER A 92 -7.54 3.36 -10.47
CA SER A 92 -6.30 2.69 -10.87
C SER A 92 -5.54 2.20 -9.62
N THR A 93 -5.13 0.94 -9.65
CA THR A 93 -4.39 0.29 -8.56
C THR A 93 -3.13 -0.41 -9.10
N PRO A 94 -2.20 -0.84 -8.24
CA PRO A 94 -1.02 -1.59 -8.69
C PRO A 94 -1.35 -2.94 -9.33
N LEU A 95 -2.52 -3.53 -9.05
CA LEU A 95 -2.95 -4.81 -9.64
C LEU A 95 -3.71 -4.64 -10.95
N ASN A 96 -4.55 -3.62 -11.04
CA ASN A 96 -5.45 -3.39 -12.16
C ASN A 96 -5.54 -1.92 -12.51
N GLU A 97 -5.69 -1.63 -13.81
CA GLU A 97 -5.93 -0.26 -14.29
C GLU A 97 -7.26 0.30 -13.79
N LEU A 98 -8.27 -0.57 -13.62
CA LEU A 98 -9.59 -0.18 -13.12
C LEU A 98 -10.06 -1.21 -12.08
N MET A 99 -10.20 -0.79 -10.83
CA MET A 99 -10.72 -1.59 -9.73
C MET A 99 -11.86 -0.84 -9.03
N PRO A 100 -13.01 -1.50 -8.78
CA PRO A 100 -14.12 -0.87 -8.04
C PRO A 100 -13.70 -0.45 -6.63
N GLY A 101 -14.19 0.69 -6.16
CA GLY A 101 -13.87 1.21 -4.82
C GLY A 101 -14.21 0.23 -3.71
N ILE A 102 -15.34 -0.50 -3.82
CA ILE A 102 -15.71 -1.55 -2.86
C ILE A 102 -14.65 -2.66 -2.76
N THR A 103 -14.01 -3.02 -3.88
CA THR A 103 -12.95 -4.02 -3.91
C THR A 103 -11.67 -3.48 -3.24
N ILE A 104 -11.39 -2.19 -3.37
CA ILE A 104 -10.28 -1.53 -2.66
C ILE A 104 -10.52 -1.58 -1.16
N HIS A 105 -11.75 -1.32 -0.70
CA HIS A 105 -12.12 -1.46 0.72
C HIS A 105 -11.94 -2.90 1.22
N ALA A 106 -12.24 -3.90 0.39
CA ALA A 106 -12.00 -5.30 0.74
C ALA A 106 -10.51 -5.63 0.88
N HIS A 107 -9.65 -5.14 -0.02
CA HIS A 107 -8.19 -5.26 0.12
C HIS A 107 -7.65 -4.52 1.34
N THR A 108 -8.21 -3.35 1.65
CA THR A 108 -7.86 -2.59 2.86
C THR A 108 -8.21 -3.37 4.12
N LEU A 109 -9.44 -3.91 4.20
CA LEU A 109 -9.85 -4.75 5.31
C LEU A 109 -8.94 -5.99 5.44
N HIS A 110 -8.63 -6.64 4.32
CA HIS A 110 -7.69 -7.77 4.31
C HIS A 110 -6.31 -7.38 4.85
N THR A 111 -5.79 -6.20 4.47
CA THR A 111 -4.52 -5.67 5.00
C THR A 111 -4.56 -5.53 6.52
N ILE A 112 -5.67 -5.00 7.06
CA ILE A 112 -5.86 -4.84 8.50
C ILE A 112 -5.93 -6.20 9.19
N LEU A 113 -6.74 -7.13 8.69
CA LEU A 113 -6.97 -8.44 9.31
C LEU A 113 -5.73 -9.34 9.26
N SER A 114 -4.96 -9.26 8.18
CA SER A 114 -3.71 -10.04 8.02
C SER A 114 -2.50 -9.38 8.68
N GLU A 115 -2.65 -8.16 9.21
CA GLU A 115 -1.54 -7.34 9.75
C GLU A 115 -0.39 -7.16 8.75
N SER A 116 -0.67 -7.23 7.46
CA SER A 116 0.30 -7.18 6.38
C SER A 116 0.72 -5.74 6.07
N TYR A 117 1.10 -5.00 7.10
CA TYR A 117 1.50 -3.60 6.96
C TYR A 117 2.91 -3.49 6.39
N THR A 118 3.07 -2.71 5.36
CA THR A 118 4.39 -2.37 4.82
C THR A 118 4.89 -1.12 5.54
N SER A 119 6.05 -1.23 6.19
CA SER A 119 6.69 -0.05 6.77
C SER A 119 7.44 0.72 5.69
N ILE A 120 7.13 1.99 5.56
CA ILE A 120 7.90 2.89 4.71
C ILE A 120 9.23 3.18 5.42
N SER A 121 10.34 3.00 4.69
CA SER A 121 11.66 3.31 5.23
C SER A 121 11.73 4.77 5.66
N PRO A 122 12.23 5.08 6.88
CA PRO A 122 12.31 6.45 7.33
C PRO A 122 13.24 7.25 6.42
N THR A 123 12.86 8.48 6.10
CA THR A 123 13.58 9.35 5.15
C THR A 123 15.07 9.53 5.52
N TRP A 124 15.39 9.58 6.80
CA TRP A 124 16.78 9.70 7.24
C TRP A 124 17.65 8.50 6.83
N LEU A 125 17.07 7.29 6.79
CA LEU A 125 17.77 6.08 6.36
C LEU A 125 18.12 6.13 4.87
N ASN A 126 17.22 6.66 4.05
CA ASN A 126 17.46 6.86 2.62
C ASN A 126 18.62 7.87 2.39
N TRP A 127 18.64 8.95 3.17
CA TRP A 127 19.75 9.91 3.15
C TRP A 127 21.07 9.29 3.61
N LEU A 128 21.04 8.45 4.64
CA LEU A 128 22.22 7.74 5.11
C LEU A 128 22.80 6.81 4.05
N ILE A 129 21.94 6.03 3.41
CA ILE A 129 22.34 5.12 2.32
C ILE A 129 22.92 5.91 1.13
N ALA A 130 22.28 7.01 0.73
CA ALA A 130 22.77 7.88 -0.33
C ALA A 130 24.17 8.45 0.01
N LEU A 131 24.37 8.86 1.25
CA LEU A 131 25.66 9.38 1.74
C LEU A 131 26.75 8.29 1.73
N ILE A 132 26.45 7.07 2.18
CA ILE A 132 27.37 5.93 2.13
C ILE A 132 27.78 5.62 0.68
N ILE A 133 26.81 5.57 -0.22
CA ILE A 133 27.06 5.34 -1.65
C ILE A 133 27.97 6.46 -2.22
N CYS A 134 27.70 7.71 -1.87
CA CYS A 134 28.52 8.85 -2.30
C CYS A 134 29.97 8.72 -1.81
N PHE A 135 30.19 8.37 -0.54
CA PHE A 135 31.54 8.14 0.00
C PHE A 135 32.25 6.97 -0.65
N LEU A 136 31.57 5.86 -0.93
CA LEU A 136 32.13 4.73 -1.65
C LEU A 136 32.60 5.15 -3.06
N PHE A 137 31.79 5.92 -3.78
CA PHE A 137 32.18 6.42 -5.10
C PHE A 137 33.38 7.38 -5.02
N LEU A 138 33.43 8.27 -4.04
CA LEU A 138 34.57 9.15 -3.83
C LEU A 138 35.84 8.34 -3.54
N PHE A 139 35.76 7.34 -2.67
CA PHE A 139 36.87 6.48 -2.33
C PHE A 139 37.40 5.70 -3.54
N ILE A 140 36.48 5.13 -4.35
CA ILE A 140 36.83 4.44 -5.59
C ILE A 140 37.51 5.42 -6.56
N ASN A 141 36.99 6.62 -6.73
CA ASN A 141 37.59 7.63 -7.61
C ASN A 141 39.01 8.01 -7.18
N ILE A 142 39.26 8.18 -5.87
CA ILE A 142 40.61 8.49 -5.33
C ILE A 142 41.57 7.34 -5.62
N LYS A 143 41.17 6.08 -5.41
CA LYS A 143 41.99 4.89 -5.59
C LYS A 143 42.28 4.55 -7.07
N VAL A 144 41.34 4.85 -7.95
CA VAL A 144 41.40 4.47 -9.37
C VAL A 144 41.93 5.59 -10.26
N ARG A 145 41.95 6.87 -9.75
CA ARG A 145 42.33 8.05 -10.51
C ARG A 145 43.70 7.92 -11.20
N ASP A 146 44.64 7.25 -10.55
CA ASP A 146 46.00 7.12 -11.08
C ASP A 146 46.16 6.06 -12.18
N LYS A 147 45.16 5.20 -12.36
CA LYS A 147 45.16 4.10 -13.33
C LYS A 147 44.28 4.33 -14.56
N TRP A 148 43.33 5.30 -14.52
CA TRP A 148 42.37 5.50 -15.57
C TRP A 148 42.68 6.77 -16.39
N SER A 149 42.46 6.67 -17.71
CA SER A 149 42.55 7.82 -18.62
C SER A 149 41.57 8.94 -18.27
N HIS A 150 41.80 10.16 -18.75
CA HIS A 150 40.90 11.30 -18.55
C HIS A 150 39.43 10.98 -18.93
N VAL A 151 39.23 10.15 -19.98
CA VAL A 151 37.91 9.73 -20.43
C VAL A 151 37.20 8.85 -19.40
N GLY A 152 37.90 7.89 -18.79
CA GLY A 152 37.35 7.03 -17.75
C GLY A 152 36.90 7.83 -16.52
N ASN A 153 37.67 8.84 -16.11
CA ASN A 153 37.32 9.75 -15.00
C ASN A 153 36.07 10.60 -15.33
N MET A 154 35.90 11.01 -16.58
CA MET A 154 34.72 11.78 -17.01
C MET A 154 33.45 10.92 -17.01
N ILE A 155 33.52 9.69 -17.49
CA ILE A 155 32.42 8.72 -17.49
C ILE A 155 31.98 8.44 -16.03
N MET A 156 32.91 8.22 -15.12
CA MET A 156 32.61 7.98 -13.71
C MET A 156 31.93 9.17 -13.03
N ARG A 157 32.31 10.40 -13.37
CA ARG A 157 31.63 11.61 -12.84
C ARG A 157 30.19 11.73 -13.36
N VAL A 158 29.96 11.48 -14.64
CA VAL A 158 28.60 11.49 -15.22
C VAL A 158 27.72 10.43 -14.56
N LEU A 159 28.20 9.20 -14.42
CA LEU A 159 27.50 8.13 -13.72
C LEU A 159 27.17 8.49 -12.27
N GLN A 160 28.09 9.11 -11.55
CA GLN A 160 27.88 9.56 -10.18
C GLN A 160 26.77 10.62 -10.08
N ILE A 161 26.78 11.60 -10.96
CA ILE A 161 25.75 12.65 -11.02
C ILE A 161 24.40 12.03 -11.34
N THR A 162 24.32 11.14 -12.33
CA THR A 162 23.07 10.47 -12.72
C THR A 162 22.51 9.63 -11.57
N LEU A 163 23.36 8.91 -10.83
CA LEU A 163 22.95 8.12 -9.68
C LEU A 163 22.46 8.97 -8.51
N MET A 164 23.09 10.12 -8.26
CA MET A 164 22.62 11.07 -7.24
C MET A 164 21.24 11.63 -7.59
N PHE A 165 21.02 11.99 -8.87
CA PHE A 165 19.71 12.47 -9.32
C PHE A 165 18.62 11.38 -9.20
N SER A 166 18.91 10.12 -9.55
CA SER A 166 17.94 9.03 -9.44
C SER A 166 17.56 8.74 -7.99
N LEU A 167 18.47 8.89 -7.03
CA LEU A 167 18.20 8.66 -5.59
C LEU A 167 17.38 9.78 -4.94
N VAL A 168 17.36 10.99 -5.52
CA VAL A 168 16.57 12.12 -5.01
C VAL A 168 15.11 12.04 -5.48
N PHE A 169 14.85 11.31 -6.59
CA PHE A 169 13.51 11.20 -7.20
C PHE A 169 12.81 9.85 -6.94
N ILE A 170 13.34 8.97 -6.10
CA ILE A 170 12.69 7.76 -5.55
C ILE A 170 12.17 8.04 -4.14
#